data_88ff15384fc851d0520eb83787ed2118
#
_entry.id   88ff15384fc851d0520eb83787ed2118
#
_cell.length_a   1.000
_cell.length_b   1.000
_cell.length_c   1.000
_cell.angle_alpha   90.00
_cell.angle_beta   90.00
_cell.angle_gamma   90.00
#
_symmetry.space_group_name_H-M   'P 1'
#
loop_
_entity.id
_entity.type
_entity.pdbx_description
1 polymer ?
#
loop_
_entity_poly.entity_id
_entity_poly.type
_entity_poly.pdbx_seq_one_letter_code
_entity_poly.pdbx_strand_id
1 'polypeptide(L)'
;MEPSGGAATGTGGEIRDRMGGGTGSWPVAGTAVYITSYPRLALGGGERSVEKWEKMLPVRQWLYQTPAQILIKASNGASDFGNKFGQPLICGSVLTLEHQEGTEQYGYDKVIMLAGGVGYGTKRDCLKGTPFCG
;
A
#
# COMPACT_ATOMS: atom_id res chain seq x y z
N MET A 1 -11.27 8.58 -6.89
CA MET A 1 -10.08 7.74 -6.64
C MET A 1 -10.55 6.31 -6.52
N GLU A 2 -9.90 5.37 -7.21
CA GLU A 2 -10.21 3.94 -7.10
C GLU A 2 -9.07 3.24 -6.33
N PRO A 3 -9.26 2.95 -5.04
CA PRO A 3 -8.18 2.45 -4.19
C PRO A 3 -7.67 1.07 -4.61
N SER A 4 -8.56 0.19 -5.09
CA SER A 4 -8.19 -1.16 -5.52
C SER A 4 -7.27 -1.14 -6.75
N GLY A 5 -7.71 -0.48 -7.83
CA GLY A 5 -6.91 -0.37 -9.04
C GLY A 5 -5.60 0.40 -8.85
N GLY A 6 -5.62 1.46 -8.03
CA GLY A 6 -4.43 2.22 -7.68
C GLY A 6 -3.39 1.38 -6.93
N ALA A 7 -3.82 0.62 -5.93
CA ALA A 7 -2.94 -0.25 -5.16
C ALA A 7 -2.41 -1.44 -5.98
N ALA A 8 -3.26 -2.03 -6.83
CA ALA A 8 -2.84 -3.06 -7.78
C ALA A 8 -1.73 -2.54 -8.71
N THR A 9 -1.88 -1.31 -9.22
CA THR A 9 -0.87 -0.66 -10.07
C THR A 9 0.44 -0.42 -9.31
N GLY A 10 0.37 0.01 -8.05
CA GLY A 10 1.56 0.20 -7.20
C GLY A 10 2.34 -1.10 -7.00
N THR A 11 1.65 -2.17 -6.63
CA THR A 11 2.25 -3.51 -6.50
C THR A 11 2.76 -4.03 -7.84
N GLY A 12 2.00 -3.82 -8.91
CA GLY A 12 2.41 -4.23 -10.26
C GLY A 12 3.66 -3.49 -10.75
N GLY A 13 3.83 -2.22 -10.41
CA GLY A 13 5.02 -1.45 -10.72
C GLY A 13 6.28 -2.02 -10.07
N GLU A 14 6.19 -2.32 -8.80
CA GLU A 14 7.27 -2.91 -8.02
C GLU A 14 7.66 -4.32 -8.51
N ILE A 15 6.68 -5.15 -8.82
CA ILE A 15 6.91 -6.47 -9.42
C ILE A 15 7.57 -6.34 -10.78
N ARG A 16 7.06 -5.46 -11.63
CA ARG A 16 7.60 -5.21 -12.98
C ARG A 16 9.07 -4.79 -12.93
N ASP A 17 9.45 -3.94 -11.99
CA ASP A 17 10.82 -3.49 -11.86
C ASP A 17 11.77 -4.64 -11.51
N ARG A 18 11.32 -5.60 -10.70
CA ARG A 18 12.06 -6.83 -10.45
C ARG A 18 12.09 -7.76 -11.65
N MET A 19 10.95 -7.99 -12.28
CA MET A 19 10.87 -8.84 -13.48
C MET A 19 11.71 -8.27 -14.65
N GLY A 20 11.91 -6.95 -14.69
CA GLY A 20 12.80 -6.30 -15.64
C GLY A 20 14.27 -6.73 -15.53
N GLY A 21 14.68 -7.31 -14.40
CA GLY A 21 15.98 -7.93 -14.21
C GLY A 21 16.15 -9.29 -14.89
N GLY A 22 15.09 -9.83 -15.50
CA GLY A 22 15.11 -11.14 -16.15
C GLY A 22 15.51 -12.25 -15.17
N THR A 23 16.48 -13.09 -15.58
CA THR A 23 17.01 -14.17 -14.72
C THR A 23 17.76 -13.66 -13.49
N GLY A 24 18.13 -12.39 -13.48
CA GLY A 24 18.85 -11.76 -12.37
C GLY A 24 17.99 -11.42 -11.17
N SER A 25 16.65 -11.51 -11.29
CA SER A 25 15.78 -11.14 -10.17
C SER A 25 14.45 -11.88 -10.18
N TRP A 26 14.20 -12.62 -9.11
CA TRP A 26 12.95 -13.35 -8.88
C TRP A 26 12.17 -12.68 -7.75
N PRO A 27 10.92 -12.25 -7.99
CA PRO A 27 10.05 -11.78 -6.92
C PRO A 27 9.78 -12.89 -5.90
N VAL A 28 9.90 -12.57 -4.62
CA VAL A 28 9.67 -13.56 -3.54
C VAL A 28 8.50 -13.15 -2.68
N ALA A 29 8.52 -11.91 -2.20
CA ALA A 29 7.50 -11.41 -1.29
C ALA A 29 7.35 -9.90 -1.43
N GLY A 30 6.13 -9.43 -1.25
CA GLY A 30 5.80 -8.01 -1.26
C GLY A 30 5.46 -7.47 0.11
N THR A 31 5.53 -6.16 0.25
CA THR A 31 5.05 -5.41 1.41
C THR A 31 4.36 -4.13 0.93
N ALA A 32 3.42 -3.64 1.74
CA ALA A 32 2.74 -2.39 1.48
C ALA A 32 2.60 -1.56 2.75
N VAL A 33 2.84 -0.25 2.64
CA VAL A 33 2.51 0.71 3.70
C VAL A 33 1.38 1.58 3.19
N TYR A 34 0.32 1.68 3.96
CA TYR A 34 -0.82 2.55 3.66
C TYR A 34 -0.84 3.70 4.65
N ILE A 35 -0.97 4.91 4.12
CA ILE A 35 -1.01 6.15 4.91
C ILE A 35 -2.36 6.80 4.64
N THR A 36 -3.18 6.97 5.69
CA THR A 36 -4.55 7.51 5.56
C THR A 36 -4.98 8.22 6.85
N SER A 37 -6.13 8.87 6.82
CA SER A 37 -6.80 9.35 8.02
C SER A 37 -7.29 8.20 8.89
N TYR A 38 -7.63 8.46 10.15
CA TYR A 38 -8.10 7.43 11.10
C TYR A 38 -9.29 6.63 10.53
N PRO A 39 -9.22 5.30 10.54
CA PRO A 39 -10.25 4.44 9.97
C PRO A 39 -11.63 4.56 10.63
N ARG A 40 -11.70 4.98 11.89
CA ARG A 40 -12.94 5.14 12.66
C ARG A 40 -13.79 3.87 12.65
N LEU A 41 -13.15 2.75 12.97
CA LEU A 41 -13.82 1.45 13.03
C LEU A 41 -14.74 1.39 14.24
N ALA A 42 -15.98 0.96 14.02
CA ALA A 42 -16.87 0.56 15.10
C ALA A 42 -16.49 -0.86 15.53
N LEU A 43 -15.86 -1.02 16.67
CA LEU A 43 -15.61 -2.33 17.27
C LEU A 43 -16.78 -2.66 18.21
N GLY A 44 -17.57 -3.68 17.82
CA GLY A 44 -18.52 -4.39 18.66
C GLY A 44 -19.37 -3.54 19.62
N GLY A 45 -20.40 -2.84 19.11
CA GLY A 45 -21.31 -2.08 19.95
C GLY A 45 -21.44 -0.59 19.59
N GLY A 46 -20.84 -0.15 18.52
CA GLY A 46 -21.02 1.19 17.97
C GLY A 46 -20.08 2.27 18.53
N GLU A 47 -19.25 1.96 19.50
CA GLU A 47 -18.22 2.88 19.97
C GLU A 47 -16.94 2.77 19.11
N ARG A 48 -16.38 3.90 18.79
CA ARG A 48 -15.15 4.02 18.01
C ARG A 48 -13.95 3.60 18.86
N SER A 49 -13.16 2.66 18.36
CA SER A 49 -11.87 2.37 18.97
C SER A 49 -10.89 3.48 18.62
N VAL A 50 -10.77 4.45 19.51
CA VAL A 50 -9.71 5.46 19.47
C VAL A 50 -9.03 5.42 20.82
N GLU A 51 -7.74 5.53 20.82
CA GLU A 51 -7.03 5.75 22.07
C GLU A 51 -7.49 7.07 22.70
N LYS A 52 -7.71 7.08 24.02
CA LYS A 52 -8.29 8.22 24.73
C LYS A 52 -7.49 9.53 24.59
N TRP A 53 -6.23 9.42 24.25
CA TRP A 53 -5.32 10.55 24.04
C TRP A 53 -5.32 11.06 22.61
N GLU A 54 -5.93 10.35 21.66
CA GLU A 54 -6.03 10.79 20.28
C GLU A 54 -7.23 11.70 20.06
N LYS A 55 -6.98 12.90 19.55
CA LYS A 55 -8.04 13.83 19.15
C LYS A 55 -8.47 13.50 17.72
N MET A 56 -9.63 12.91 17.56
CA MET A 56 -10.21 12.71 16.24
C MET A 56 -10.83 13.98 15.70
N LEU A 57 -10.47 14.32 14.48
CA LEU A 57 -11.13 15.38 13.72
C LEU A 57 -12.44 14.85 13.09
N PRO A 58 -13.42 15.74 12.80
CA PRO A 58 -14.62 15.35 12.08
C PRO A 58 -14.29 14.74 10.73
N VAL A 59 -15.07 13.74 10.31
CA VAL A 59 -14.93 13.15 8.97
C VAL A 59 -15.23 14.22 7.92
N ARG A 60 -14.38 14.35 6.93
CA ARG A 60 -14.59 15.27 5.81
C ARG A 60 -15.67 14.74 4.88
N GLN A 61 -16.74 15.49 4.70
CA GLN A 61 -17.90 15.05 3.92
C GLN A 61 -17.63 14.91 2.41
N TRP A 62 -16.59 15.54 1.90
CA TRP A 62 -16.25 15.46 0.48
C TRP A 62 -15.46 14.19 0.10
N LEU A 63 -15.07 13.37 1.07
CA LEU A 63 -14.51 12.05 0.81
C LEU A 63 -15.65 11.10 0.45
N TYR A 64 -15.61 10.54 -0.76
CA TYR A 64 -16.65 9.63 -1.23
C TYR A 64 -16.54 8.20 -0.67
N GLN A 65 -15.45 7.89 -0.02
CA GLN A 65 -15.20 6.62 0.68
C GLN A 65 -14.59 6.89 2.05
N THR A 66 -14.93 6.05 3.03
CA THR A 66 -14.32 6.15 4.34
C THR A 66 -12.88 5.65 4.32
N PRO A 67 -12.00 6.11 5.24
CA PRO A 67 -10.64 5.59 5.34
C PRO A 67 -10.58 4.06 5.47
N ALA A 68 -11.50 3.46 6.22
CA ALA A 68 -11.61 2.01 6.36
C ALA A 68 -11.92 1.32 5.02
N GLN A 69 -12.88 1.85 4.25
CA GLN A 69 -13.19 1.31 2.92
C GLN A 69 -12.02 1.44 1.96
N ILE A 70 -11.29 2.57 2.01
CA ILE A 70 -10.11 2.79 1.20
C ILE A 70 -9.02 1.76 1.53
N LEU A 71 -8.75 1.54 2.82
CA LEU A 71 -7.74 0.56 3.28
C LEU A 71 -8.07 -0.86 2.83
N ILE A 72 -9.33 -1.30 3.01
CA ILE A 72 -9.77 -2.63 2.60
C ILE A 72 -9.60 -2.80 1.09
N LYS A 73 -10.09 -1.85 0.29
CA LYS A 73 -9.98 -1.91 -1.17
C LYS A 73 -8.53 -1.87 -1.66
N ALA A 74 -7.70 -1.01 -1.07
CA ALA A 74 -6.29 -0.92 -1.42
C ALA A 74 -5.55 -2.22 -1.09
N SER A 75 -5.77 -2.78 0.09
CA SER A 75 -5.17 -4.04 0.51
C SER A 75 -5.59 -5.19 -0.43
N ASN A 76 -6.87 -5.29 -0.75
CA ASN A 76 -7.37 -6.30 -1.67
C ASN A 76 -6.73 -6.17 -3.07
N GLY A 77 -6.69 -4.96 -3.62
CA GLY A 77 -6.10 -4.73 -4.93
C GLY A 77 -4.61 -5.08 -4.99
N ALA A 78 -3.85 -4.71 -3.97
CA ALA A 78 -2.44 -5.05 -3.88
C ALA A 78 -2.20 -6.56 -3.74
N SER A 79 -2.96 -7.21 -2.87
CA SER A 79 -2.86 -8.66 -2.63
C SER A 79 -3.26 -9.48 -3.85
N ASP A 80 -4.37 -9.12 -4.49
CA ASP A 80 -4.85 -9.81 -5.70
C ASP A 80 -3.82 -9.74 -6.82
N PHE A 81 -3.20 -8.59 -7.02
CA PHE A 81 -2.17 -8.44 -8.04
C PHE A 81 -0.90 -9.22 -7.68
N GLY A 82 -0.42 -9.09 -6.44
CA GLY A 82 0.76 -9.81 -5.98
C GLY A 82 0.60 -11.33 -6.09
N ASN A 83 -0.55 -11.85 -5.69
CA ASN A 83 -0.84 -13.29 -5.75
C ASN A 83 -0.87 -13.82 -7.19
N LYS A 84 -1.35 -13.04 -8.16
CA LYS A 84 -1.32 -13.43 -9.59
C LYS A 84 0.08 -13.61 -10.13
N PHE A 85 1.04 -12.88 -9.62
CA PHE A 85 2.45 -12.92 -10.07
C PHE A 85 3.37 -13.70 -9.13
N GLY A 86 2.80 -14.45 -8.18
CA GLY A 86 3.58 -15.26 -7.26
C GLY A 86 4.39 -14.46 -6.22
N GLN A 87 4.03 -13.21 -5.99
CA GLN A 87 4.61 -12.35 -4.96
C GLN A 87 3.56 -11.98 -3.92
N PRO A 88 3.30 -12.85 -2.92
CA PRO A 88 2.33 -12.56 -1.88
C PRO A 88 2.78 -11.36 -1.04
N LEU A 89 1.83 -10.54 -0.63
CA LEU A 89 2.07 -9.53 0.41
C LEU A 89 2.16 -10.23 1.77
N ILE A 90 3.34 -10.22 2.36
CA ILE A 90 3.60 -10.94 3.61
C ILE A 90 3.55 -10.06 4.85
N CYS A 91 3.69 -8.77 4.68
CA CYS A 91 3.58 -7.79 5.76
C CYS A 91 3.20 -6.42 5.22
N GLY A 92 2.79 -5.56 6.12
CA GLY A 92 2.48 -4.17 5.81
C GLY A 92 2.32 -3.35 7.08
N SER A 93 2.08 -2.07 6.89
CA SER A 93 1.81 -1.13 7.98
C SER A 93 0.71 -0.17 7.58
N VAL A 94 -0.04 0.29 8.56
CA VAL A 94 -0.98 1.39 8.42
C VAL A 94 -0.47 2.54 9.28
N LEU A 95 -0.24 3.67 8.65
CA LEU A 95 0.14 4.91 9.33
C LEU A 95 -1.01 5.91 9.20
N THR A 96 -1.36 6.54 10.29
CA THR A 96 -2.45 7.52 10.32
C THR A 96 -1.98 8.84 10.91
N LEU A 97 -2.49 9.93 10.37
CA LEU A 97 -2.28 11.25 10.93
C LEU A 97 -3.51 12.11 10.73
N GLU A 98 -3.98 12.68 11.83
CA GLU A 98 -4.90 13.82 11.84
C GLU A 98 -4.39 14.84 12.85
N HIS A 99 -4.20 16.07 12.41
CA HIS A 99 -3.68 17.14 13.23
C HIS A 99 -4.46 18.43 12.98
N GLN A 100 -4.63 19.23 14.02
CA GLN A 100 -5.23 20.55 13.92
C GLN A 100 -4.29 21.60 14.54
N GLU A 101 -4.03 22.64 13.77
CA GLU A 101 -3.26 23.78 14.23
C GLU A 101 -4.06 25.05 13.96
N GLY A 102 -4.53 25.71 15.03
CA GLY A 102 -5.46 26.81 14.93
C GLY A 102 -6.75 26.40 14.21
N THR A 103 -7.05 27.02 13.10
CA THR A 103 -8.20 26.71 12.22
C THR A 103 -7.89 25.70 11.12
N GLU A 104 -6.60 25.41 10.90
CA GLU A 104 -6.17 24.51 9.84
C GLU A 104 -6.22 23.05 10.29
N GLN A 105 -6.65 22.17 9.39
CA GLN A 105 -6.72 20.73 9.61
C GLN A 105 -5.82 20.00 8.61
N TYR A 106 -4.95 19.15 9.12
CA TYR A 106 -4.02 18.34 8.35
C TYR A 106 -4.37 16.86 8.50
N GLY A 107 -4.30 16.11 7.43
CA GLY A 107 -4.56 14.67 7.46
C GLY A 107 -4.36 14.06 6.08
N TYR A 108 -4.25 12.74 6.06
CA TYR A 108 -4.15 11.98 4.81
C TYR A 108 -5.55 11.60 4.31
N ASP A 109 -6.22 12.53 3.64
CA ASP A 109 -7.57 12.29 3.10
C ASP A 109 -7.56 11.38 1.86
N LYS A 110 -6.44 11.32 1.18
CA LYS A 110 -6.18 10.39 0.08
C LYS A 110 -5.14 9.39 0.55
N VAL A 111 -5.43 8.11 0.38
CA VAL A 111 -4.46 7.07 0.73
C VAL A 111 -3.18 7.25 -0.08
N ILE A 112 -2.07 7.21 0.62
CA ILE A 112 -0.75 7.08 0.03
C ILE A 112 -0.32 5.64 0.27
N MET A 113 0.15 4.96 -0.77
CA MET A 113 0.68 3.62 -0.68
C MET A 113 2.15 3.61 -1.05
N LEU A 114 2.95 2.98 -0.22
CA LEU A 114 4.32 2.61 -0.54
C LEU A 114 4.33 1.10 -0.81
N ALA A 115 4.68 0.71 -2.03
CA ALA A 115 4.86 -0.68 -2.39
C ALA A 115 6.34 -1.03 -2.35
N GLY A 116 6.65 -2.18 -1.81
CA GLY A 116 8.00 -2.70 -1.74
C GLY A 116 8.01 -4.22 -1.78
N GLY A 117 9.18 -4.80 -1.77
CA GLY A 117 9.28 -6.25 -1.71
C GLY A 117 10.71 -6.75 -1.77
N VAL A 118 10.81 -8.06 -1.69
CA VAL A 118 12.07 -8.80 -1.69
C VAL A 118 12.14 -9.68 -2.93
N GLY A 119 13.26 -9.62 -3.61
CA GLY A 119 13.59 -10.51 -4.71
C GLY A 119 14.84 -11.34 -4.39
N TYR A 120 15.04 -12.39 -5.16
CA TYR A 120 16.20 -13.24 -5.11
C TYR A 120 16.88 -13.27 -6.49
N GLY A 121 18.19 -13.28 -6.50
CA GLY A 121 18.99 -13.48 -7.70
C GLY A 121 20.33 -14.11 -7.39
N THR A 122 20.96 -14.75 -8.37
CA THR A 122 22.31 -15.26 -8.23
C THR A 122 23.32 -14.24 -8.73
N LYS A 123 24.52 -14.22 -8.14
CA LYS A 123 25.58 -13.29 -8.56
C LYS A 123 25.92 -13.44 -10.05
N ARG A 124 25.86 -14.66 -10.56
CA ARG A 124 26.10 -14.95 -11.99
C ARG A 124 25.11 -14.22 -12.90
N ASP A 125 23.85 -14.25 -12.53
CA ASP A 125 22.74 -13.74 -13.34
C ASP A 125 22.51 -12.22 -13.16
N CYS A 126 23.19 -11.60 -12.19
CA CYS A 126 23.14 -10.15 -11.98
C CYS A 126 24.07 -9.37 -12.91
N LEU A 127 24.98 -10.05 -13.60
CA LEU A 127 25.89 -9.41 -14.55
C LEU A 127 25.23 -9.31 -15.92
N LYS A 128 25.31 -8.13 -16.52
CA LYS A 128 24.79 -7.88 -17.87
C LYS A 128 25.61 -8.66 -18.88
N GLY A 129 24.97 -9.50 -19.66
CA GLY A 129 25.60 -10.20 -20.79
C GLY A 129 25.85 -9.28 -21.97
N THR A 130 26.70 -9.73 -22.91
CA THR A 130 26.91 -9.03 -24.17
C THR A 130 25.84 -9.49 -25.16
N PRO A 131 25.02 -8.58 -25.72
CA PRO A 131 24.02 -8.95 -26.69
C PRO A 131 24.70 -9.38 -28.00
N PHE A 132 24.21 -10.44 -28.60
CA PHE A 132 24.63 -10.89 -29.92
C PHE A 132 23.58 -10.46 -30.95
N CYS A 133 24.05 -9.99 -32.13
CA CYS A 133 23.17 -9.83 -33.28
C CYS A 133 22.75 -11.21 -33.77
N GLY A 134 21.44 -11.50 -33.76
CA GLY A 134 20.86 -12.70 -34.36
C GLY A 134 20.51 -12.47 -35.83
#